data_12bf457e476f84a42a95e6d0640e2bdf
#
_entry.id   12bf457e476f84a42a95e6d0640e2bdf
#
_cell.length_a   1.000
_cell.length_b   1.000
_cell.length_c   1.000
_cell.angle_alpha   90.00
_cell.angle_beta   90.00
_cell.angle_gamma   90.00
#
_symmetry.space_group_name_H-M   'P 1'
#
loop_
_entity.id
_entity.type
_entity.pdbx_description
1 polymer ?
#
loop_
_entity_poly.entity_id
_entity_poly.type
_entity_poly.pdbx_seq_one_letter_code
_entity_poly.pdbx_strand_id
1 'polypeptide(L)'
;LINLTIVLAYARLAWIHRTPSVDPDTFYRSFAPVVRLELIILYFFVVFHKLNTDFFDPLTSCAGHFYLAQIQRFPLLSSLPIGENSPIYFTLIIEAAIPLLLCLRPTRQAGILLGLVFHAAISFNPISGFYNFSSMLFALFFLFSSFDLESTSFSKLASPLRRWQGLSFRHQSLLAILAMLGALIALSALSNILETTNDLVLFIWALYCIALFTGTVLLPKTTPERGLFSPIPGFLLLMPLLTILNGASPYLGLKTETAFAMYSNLRTEGERSNHLLVPQAVQLFDFQQNLVEI
;
A
#
# COMPACT_ATOMS: atom_id res chain seq x y z
N LEU A 1 1.43 -0.19 -11.84
CA LEU A 1 2.26 0.97 -12.23
C LEU A 1 3.55 1.03 -11.42
N ILE A 2 3.52 1.02 -10.08
CA ILE A 2 4.71 1.10 -9.21
C ILE A 2 5.81 0.11 -9.59
N ASN A 3 5.47 -1.18 -9.78
CA ASN A 3 6.44 -2.18 -10.21
C ASN A 3 7.04 -1.85 -11.58
N LEU A 4 6.22 -1.32 -12.50
CA LEU A 4 6.69 -0.89 -13.81
C LEU A 4 7.67 0.29 -13.71
N THR A 5 7.39 1.26 -12.82
CA THR A 5 8.30 2.37 -12.52
C THR A 5 9.67 1.86 -12.09
N ILE A 6 9.71 0.90 -11.17
CA ILE A 6 10.95 0.31 -10.65
C ILE A 6 11.72 -0.40 -11.78
N VAL A 7 11.02 -1.22 -12.57
CA VAL A 7 11.63 -1.95 -13.70
C VAL A 7 12.18 -0.99 -14.76
N LEU A 8 11.44 0.05 -15.13
CA LEU A 8 11.87 1.05 -16.12
C LEU A 8 13.08 1.85 -15.62
N ALA A 9 13.11 2.22 -14.34
CA ALA A 9 14.25 2.89 -13.73
C ALA A 9 15.52 2.01 -13.78
N TYR A 10 15.37 0.73 -13.43
CA TYR A 10 16.47 -0.25 -13.51
C TYR A 10 16.95 -0.43 -14.96
N ALA A 11 16.04 -0.70 -15.89
CA ALA A 11 16.36 -0.95 -17.29
C ALA A 11 17.10 0.25 -17.91
N ARG A 12 16.66 1.47 -17.59
CA ARG A 12 17.36 2.69 -18.03
C ARG A 12 18.78 2.78 -17.52
N LEU A 13 19.00 2.54 -16.24
CA LEU A 13 20.34 2.62 -15.65
C LEU A 13 21.25 1.53 -16.21
N ALA A 14 20.77 0.30 -16.33
CA ALA A 14 21.50 -0.79 -16.95
C ALA A 14 21.88 -0.48 -18.42
N TRP A 15 20.97 0.17 -19.15
CA TRP A 15 21.22 0.61 -20.53
C TRP A 15 22.30 1.70 -20.60
N ILE A 16 22.19 2.75 -19.75
CA ILE A 16 23.16 3.86 -19.74
C ILE A 16 24.56 3.37 -19.35
N HIS A 17 24.66 2.56 -18.32
CA HIS A 17 25.92 2.05 -17.80
C HIS A 17 26.45 0.85 -18.60
N ARG A 18 25.65 0.32 -19.53
CA ARG A 18 25.96 -0.89 -20.32
C ARG A 18 26.36 -2.09 -19.46
N THR A 19 25.80 -2.19 -18.27
CA THR A 19 26.05 -3.25 -17.30
C THR A 19 24.76 -3.57 -16.54
N PRO A 20 24.49 -4.86 -16.23
CA PRO A 20 23.38 -5.22 -15.36
C PRO A 20 23.68 -4.90 -13.88
N SER A 21 24.91 -4.57 -13.53
CA SER A 21 25.28 -4.16 -12.17
C SER A 21 25.04 -2.68 -12.00
N VAL A 22 23.91 -2.33 -11.41
CA VAL A 22 23.53 -0.95 -11.10
C VAL A 22 23.84 -0.68 -9.63
N ASP A 23 24.48 0.45 -9.34
CA ASP A 23 24.73 0.91 -7.97
C ASP A 23 23.40 1.09 -7.22
N PRO A 24 23.21 0.46 -6.05
CA PRO A 24 21.96 0.50 -5.29
C PRO A 24 21.48 1.90 -4.94
N ASP A 25 22.39 2.80 -4.56
CA ASP A 25 22.06 4.17 -4.22
C ASP A 25 21.54 4.96 -5.43
N THR A 26 22.24 4.84 -6.56
CA THR A 26 21.82 5.46 -7.83
C THR A 26 20.47 4.92 -8.28
N PHE A 27 20.26 3.62 -8.16
CA PHE A 27 18.99 2.98 -8.48
C PHE A 27 17.86 3.51 -7.57
N TYR A 28 18.06 3.49 -6.25
CA TYR A 28 17.07 4.01 -5.29
C TYR A 28 16.68 5.46 -5.62
N ARG A 29 17.65 6.31 -5.89
CA ARG A 29 17.43 7.73 -6.23
C ARG A 29 16.68 7.91 -7.53
N SER A 30 16.76 6.97 -8.45
CA SER A 30 16.08 7.08 -9.75
C SER A 30 14.59 6.78 -9.67
N PHE A 31 14.16 5.83 -8.82
CA PHE A 31 12.74 5.43 -8.74
C PHE A 31 11.99 5.97 -7.52
N ALA A 32 12.66 6.11 -6.37
CA ALA A 32 11.97 6.43 -5.11
C ALA A 32 11.16 7.73 -5.16
N PRO A 33 11.63 8.84 -5.77
CA PRO A 33 10.83 10.07 -5.89
C PRO A 33 9.55 9.87 -6.70
N VAL A 34 9.61 9.05 -7.75
CA VAL A 34 8.46 8.74 -8.61
C VAL A 34 7.44 7.92 -7.86
N VAL A 35 7.89 6.83 -7.21
CA VAL A 35 7.01 5.94 -6.45
C VAL A 35 6.37 6.66 -5.25
N ARG A 36 7.09 7.58 -4.59
CA ARG A 36 6.52 8.44 -3.55
C ARG A 36 5.38 9.29 -4.10
N LEU A 37 5.57 9.87 -5.30
CA LEU A 37 4.53 10.66 -5.96
C LEU A 37 3.32 9.79 -6.35
N GLU A 38 3.56 8.59 -6.91
CA GLU A 38 2.49 7.63 -7.22
C GLU A 38 1.69 7.25 -5.97
N LEU A 39 2.34 7.06 -4.81
CA LEU A 39 1.66 6.77 -3.55
C LEU A 39 0.79 7.94 -3.07
N ILE A 40 1.28 9.18 -3.18
CA ILE A 40 0.49 10.36 -2.82
C ILE A 40 -0.74 10.49 -3.73
N ILE A 41 -0.57 10.28 -5.04
CA ILE A 41 -1.68 10.27 -6.01
C ILE A 41 -2.69 9.17 -5.68
N LEU A 42 -2.22 7.97 -5.34
CA LEU A 42 -3.08 6.86 -4.91
C LEU A 42 -3.95 7.27 -3.72
N TYR A 43 -3.36 7.81 -2.65
CA TYR A 43 -4.11 8.25 -1.49
C TYR A 43 -5.07 9.41 -1.79
N PHE A 44 -4.67 10.32 -2.67
CA PHE A 44 -5.58 11.37 -3.13
C PHE A 44 -6.86 10.77 -3.72
N PHE A 45 -6.74 9.81 -4.64
CA PHE A 45 -7.91 9.18 -5.25
C PHE A 45 -8.68 8.28 -4.28
N VAL A 46 -8.00 7.57 -3.38
CA VAL A 46 -8.65 6.76 -2.34
C VAL A 46 -9.59 7.62 -1.48
N VAL A 47 -9.15 8.83 -1.08
CA VAL A 47 -9.98 9.78 -0.33
C VAL A 47 -11.02 10.42 -1.24
N PHE A 48 -10.62 10.87 -2.43
CA PHE A 48 -11.51 11.55 -3.37
C PHE A 48 -12.70 10.67 -3.74
N HIS A 49 -12.50 9.40 -4.07
CA HIS A 49 -13.57 8.47 -4.41
C HIS A 49 -14.56 8.20 -3.27
N LYS A 50 -14.15 8.39 -2.02
CA LYS A 50 -15.02 8.26 -0.85
C LYS A 50 -15.92 9.46 -0.59
N LEU A 51 -15.72 10.57 -1.32
CA LEU A 51 -16.59 11.76 -1.21
C LEU A 51 -17.87 11.54 -2.02
N ASN A 52 -18.68 10.58 -1.60
CA ASN A 52 -19.94 10.23 -2.26
C ASN A 52 -21.05 9.93 -1.26
N THR A 53 -22.30 9.99 -1.70
CA THR A 53 -23.48 9.87 -0.83
C THR A 53 -23.54 8.53 -0.12
N ASP A 54 -23.19 7.43 -0.78
CA ASP A 54 -23.32 6.09 -0.25
C ASP A 54 -22.21 5.78 0.78
N PHE A 55 -21.03 6.39 0.63
CA PHE A 55 -19.95 6.23 1.62
C PHE A 55 -20.30 6.95 2.93
N PHE A 56 -21.04 8.07 2.87
CA PHE A 56 -21.49 8.81 4.05
C PHE A 56 -22.78 8.27 4.67
N ASP A 57 -23.47 7.36 4.00
CA ASP A 57 -24.64 6.68 4.56
C ASP A 57 -24.21 5.49 5.44
N PRO A 58 -24.47 5.49 6.75
CA PRO A 58 -24.06 4.42 7.66
C PRO A 58 -24.61 3.05 7.29
N LEU A 59 -25.76 3.00 6.60
CA LEU A 59 -26.41 1.74 6.21
C LEU A 59 -25.72 1.07 5.01
N THR A 60 -25.10 1.84 4.15
CA THR A 60 -24.48 1.35 2.91
C THR A 60 -22.96 1.43 2.92
N SER A 61 -22.37 2.20 3.83
CA SER A 61 -20.94 2.48 3.89
C SER A 61 -20.10 1.23 4.09
N CYS A 62 -19.14 1.00 3.20
CA CYS A 62 -18.12 -0.03 3.39
C CYS A 62 -17.35 0.14 4.69
N ALA A 63 -17.07 1.38 5.14
CA ALA A 63 -16.37 1.64 6.40
C ALA A 63 -17.16 1.13 7.60
N GLY A 64 -18.49 1.32 7.61
CA GLY A 64 -19.39 0.77 8.63
C GLY A 64 -19.39 -0.76 8.64
N HIS A 65 -19.52 -1.35 7.46
CA HIS A 65 -19.48 -2.81 7.30
C HIS A 65 -18.18 -3.44 7.82
N PHE A 66 -17.02 -2.86 7.46
CA PHE A 66 -15.73 -3.34 7.96
C PHE A 66 -15.57 -3.18 9.47
N TYR A 67 -16.08 -2.10 10.02
CA TYR A 67 -16.06 -1.88 11.47
C TYR A 67 -16.90 -2.93 12.21
N LEU A 68 -18.11 -3.23 11.74
CA LEU A 68 -18.96 -4.28 12.32
C LEU A 68 -18.28 -5.65 12.29
N ALA A 69 -17.65 -6.00 11.17
CA ALA A 69 -16.89 -7.25 11.09
C ALA A 69 -15.68 -7.26 12.04
N GLN A 70 -15.02 -6.12 12.22
CA GLN A 70 -13.91 -5.98 13.16
C GLN A 70 -14.35 -6.18 14.62
N ILE A 71 -15.53 -5.66 14.99
CA ILE A 71 -16.13 -5.87 16.32
C ILE A 71 -16.41 -7.36 16.55
N GLN A 72 -16.93 -8.07 15.57
CA GLN A 72 -17.18 -9.51 15.68
C GLN A 72 -15.89 -10.29 15.98
N ARG A 73 -14.78 -9.89 15.38
CA ARG A 73 -13.47 -10.51 15.62
C ARG A 73 -12.83 -10.08 16.93
N PHE A 74 -12.99 -8.81 17.30
CA PHE A 74 -12.40 -8.21 18.50
C PHE A 74 -13.52 -7.61 19.37
N PRO A 75 -14.24 -8.43 20.18
CA PRO A 75 -15.40 -7.97 20.94
C PRO A 75 -15.11 -6.80 21.89
N LEU A 76 -13.84 -6.64 22.32
CA LEU A 76 -13.44 -5.49 23.16
C LEU A 76 -13.71 -4.14 22.47
N LEU A 77 -13.71 -4.09 21.14
CA LEU A 77 -14.04 -2.87 20.40
C LEU A 77 -15.50 -2.44 20.58
N SER A 78 -16.42 -3.37 20.87
CA SER A 78 -17.83 -3.04 21.11
C SER A 78 -18.06 -2.26 22.40
N SER A 79 -17.12 -2.32 23.36
CA SER A 79 -17.21 -1.55 24.60
C SER A 79 -16.79 -0.08 24.43
N LEU A 80 -16.23 0.29 23.29
CA LEU A 80 -15.87 1.67 23.00
C LEU A 80 -17.13 2.46 22.61
N PRO A 81 -17.31 3.69 23.12
CA PRO A 81 -18.45 4.53 22.78
C PRO A 81 -18.30 5.16 21.40
N ILE A 82 -18.26 4.32 20.35
CA ILE A 82 -18.07 4.73 18.97
C ILE A 82 -19.46 4.80 18.31
N GLY A 83 -19.84 5.99 17.86
CA GLY A 83 -21.11 6.20 17.16
C GLY A 83 -21.07 5.56 15.74
N GLU A 84 -22.25 5.26 15.21
CA GLU A 84 -22.43 4.57 13.90
C GLU A 84 -21.68 5.25 12.74
N ASN A 85 -21.64 6.59 12.73
CA ASN A 85 -20.94 7.37 11.71
C ASN A 85 -19.42 7.48 11.91
N SER A 86 -18.91 7.13 13.10
CA SER A 86 -17.50 7.35 13.44
C SER A 86 -16.53 6.57 12.54
N PRO A 87 -16.78 5.32 12.15
CA PRO A 87 -15.90 4.60 11.24
C PRO A 87 -15.72 5.28 9.88
N ILE A 88 -16.77 5.92 9.37
CA ILE A 88 -16.76 6.67 8.11
C ILE A 88 -15.76 7.83 8.20
N TYR A 89 -15.96 8.69 9.20
CA TYR A 89 -15.11 9.87 9.38
C TYR A 89 -13.67 9.50 9.78
N PHE A 90 -13.47 8.49 10.64
CA PHE A 90 -12.13 8.02 11.00
C PHE A 90 -11.37 7.50 9.80
N THR A 91 -12.00 6.72 8.93
CA THR A 91 -11.37 6.24 7.70
C THR A 91 -10.91 7.40 6.82
N LEU A 92 -11.79 8.36 6.54
CA LEU A 92 -11.47 9.53 5.73
C LEU A 92 -10.34 10.38 6.33
N ILE A 93 -10.42 10.67 7.63
CA ILE A 93 -9.44 11.50 8.33
C ILE A 93 -8.07 10.81 8.31
N ILE A 94 -8.01 9.52 8.60
CA ILE A 94 -6.74 8.78 8.63
C ILE A 94 -6.14 8.69 7.24
N GLU A 95 -6.94 8.31 6.23
CA GLU A 95 -6.46 8.19 4.85
C GLU A 95 -6.02 9.54 4.26
N ALA A 96 -6.64 10.65 4.64
CA ALA A 96 -6.19 11.99 4.26
C ALA A 96 -4.95 12.44 5.05
N ALA A 97 -4.86 12.10 6.34
CA ALA A 97 -3.74 12.49 7.21
C ALA A 97 -2.44 11.81 6.80
N ILE A 98 -2.48 10.53 6.41
CA ILE A 98 -1.26 9.79 6.03
C ILE A 98 -0.45 10.52 4.96
N PRO A 99 -0.96 10.83 3.76
CA PRO A 99 -0.17 11.50 2.72
C PRO A 99 0.26 12.91 3.13
N LEU A 100 -0.57 13.65 3.86
CA LEU A 100 -0.21 14.98 4.36
C LEU A 100 0.99 14.93 5.32
N LEU A 101 0.95 13.99 6.29
CA LEU A 101 2.04 13.79 7.24
C LEU A 101 3.32 13.30 6.55
N LEU A 102 3.21 12.45 5.53
CA LEU A 102 4.35 11.96 4.75
C LEU A 102 5.03 13.07 3.95
N CYS A 103 4.29 14.06 3.45
CA CYS A 103 4.85 15.17 2.69
C CYS A 103 5.65 16.15 3.55
N LEU A 104 5.30 16.30 4.82
CA LEU A 104 5.93 17.27 5.73
C LEU A 104 7.11 16.61 6.49
N ARG A 105 8.30 17.20 6.42
CA ARG A 105 9.51 16.66 7.08
C ARG A 105 9.31 16.34 8.57
N PRO A 106 8.79 17.28 9.40
CA PRO A 106 8.72 17.05 10.85
C PRO A 106 7.72 15.96 11.24
N THR A 107 6.69 15.72 10.44
CA THR A 107 5.59 14.78 10.74
C THR A 107 5.70 13.47 9.98
N ARG A 108 6.69 13.31 9.12
CA ARG A 108 6.84 12.17 8.23
C ARG A 108 6.90 10.83 8.96
N GLN A 109 7.64 10.78 10.08
CA GLN A 109 7.72 9.58 10.91
C GLN A 109 6.35 9.21 11.51
N ALA A 110 5.58 10.21 11.92
CA ALA A 110 4.21 10.00 12.39
C ALA A 110 3.30 9.50 11.26
N GLY A 111 3.49 10.00 10.04
CA GLY A 111 2.77 9.53 8.85
C GLY A 111 3.07 8.06 8.52
N ILE A 112 4.35 7.66 8.60
CA ILE A 112 4.75 6.25 8.42
C ILE A 112 4.09 5.39 9.50
N LEU A 113 4.20 5.78 10.76
CA LEU A 113 3.63 5.01 11.88
C LEU A 113 2.10 4.92 11.78
N LEU A 114 1.43 6.02 11.47
CA LEU A 114 -0.02 6.04 11.27
C LEU A 114 -0.44 5.11 10.12
N GLY A 115 0.29 5.14 9.00
CA GLY A 115 0.04 4.26 7.86
C GLY A 115 0.23 2.78 8.22
N LEU A 116 1.32 2.45 8.93
CA LEU A 116 1.58 1.09 9.40
C LEU A 116 0.46 0.60 10.34
N VAL A 117 0.08 1.40 11.35
CA VAL A 117 -0.97 1.06 12.33
C VAL A 117 -2.32 0.87 11.63
N PHE A 118 -2.70 1.81 10.77
CA PHE A 118 -3.99 1.76 10.08
C PHE A 118 -4.09 0.52 9.18
N HIS A 119 -3.10 0.29 8.32
CA HIS A 119 -3.12 -0.86 7.42
C HIS A 119 -2.92 -2.19 8.13
N ALA A 120 -2.19 -2.22 9.26
CA ALA A 120 -2.17 -3.40 10.10
C ALA A 120 -3.56 -3.69 10.68
N ALA A 121 -4.25 -2.68 11.23
CA ALA A 121 -5.58 -2.84 11.82
C ALA A 121 -6.60 -3.40 10.81
N ILE A 122 -6.68 -2.83 9.60
CA ILE A 122 -7.62 -3.32 8.57
C ILE A 122 -7.25 -4.71 8.04
N SER A 123 -5.97 -5.11 8.10
CA SER A 123 -5.52 -6.43 7.65
C SER A 123 -6.05 -7.57 8.52
N PHE A 124 -6.43 -7.30 9.75
CA PHE A 124 -7.06 -8.27 10.65
C PHE A 124 -8.57 -8.39 10.44
N ASN A 125 -9.14 -7.68 9.46
CA ASN A 125 -10.57 -7.74 9.20
C ASN A 125 -10.98 -9.11 8.63
N PRO A 126 -12.03 -9.76 9.15
CA PRO A 126 -12.44 -11.10 8.71
C PRO A 126 -13.05 -11.13 7.32
N ILE A 127 -13.58 -10.01 6.79
CA ILE A 127 -14.25 -9.97 5.47
C ILE A 127 -13.26 -10.13 4.33
N SER A 128 -12.05 -9.57 4.46
CA SER A 128 -11.06 -9.65 3.39
C SER A 128 -9.64 -9.69 3.92
N GLY A 129 -8.83 -10.59 3.36
CA GLY A 129 -7.41 -10.69 3.65
C GLY A 129 -6.63 -9.56 2.98
N PHE A 130 -6.56 -8.37 3.58
CA PHE A 130 -5.81 -7.21 3.06
C PHE A 130 -4.29 -7.34 3.18
N TYR A 131 -3.77 -8.50 3.56
CA TYR A 131 -2.34 -8.70 3.84
C TYR A 131 -1.44 -8.29 2.67
N ASN A 132 -1.78 -8.72 1.45
CA ASN A 132 -0.97 -8.42 0.26
C ASN A 132 -0.90 -6.92 -0.01
N PHE A 133 -2.04 -6.24 0.10
CA PHE A 133 -2.12 -4.78 -0.08
C PHE A 133 -1.35 -4.04 1.02
N SER A 134 -1.56 -4.42 2.27
CA SER A 134 -0.87 -3.82 3.42
C SER A 134 0.63 -4.05 3.38
N SER A 135 1.10 -5.24 3.00
CA SER A 135 2.53 -5.53 2.84
C SER A 135 3.18 -4.63 1.78
N MET A 136 2.50 -4.42 0.67
CA MET A 136 2.97 -3.48 -0.36
C MET A 136 3.07 -2.07 0.19
N LEU A 137 2.02 -1.59 0.86
CA LEU A 137 2.02 -0.24 1.45
C LEU A 137 3.10 -0.06 2.52
N PHE A 138 3.36 -1.08 3.35
CA PHE A 138 4.43 -1.04 4.34
C PHE A 138 5.79 -0.79 3.67
N ALA A 139 6.09 -1.50 2.59
CA ALA A 139 7.32 -1.28 1.83
C ALA A 139 7.36 0.16 1.24
N LEU A 140 6.24 0.66 0.74
CA LEU A 140 6.16 2.00 0.16
C LEU A 140 6.30 3.12 1.21
N PHE A 141 5.76 2.94 2.42
CA PHE A 141 5.95 3.90 3.50
C PHE A 141 7.42 4.04 3.89
N PHE A 142 8.19 2.96 3.89
CA PHE A 142 9.63 3.03 4.16
C PHE A 142 10.43 3.81 3.12
N LEU A 143 9.91 4.01 1.92
CA LEU A 143 10.53 4.94 0.96
C LEU A 143 10.57 6.39 1.46
N PHE A 144 9.69 6.75 2.38
CA PHE A 144 9.66 8.07 3.02
C PHE A 144 10.56 8.17 4.26
N SER A 145 11.15 7.06 4.70
CA SER A 145 12.00 7.06 5.88
C SER A 145 13.40 7.55 5.57
N SER A 146 14.05 8.08 6.60
CA SER A 146 15.46 8.46 6.59
C SER A 146 16.33 7.45 7.35
N PHE A 147 15.88 6.20 7.45
CA PHE A 147 16.64 5.16 8.14
C PHE A 147 17.88 4.76 7.33
N ASP A 148 19.00 4.72 8.00
CA ASP A 148 20.20 4.08 7.49
C ASP A 148 20.25 2.64 8.02
N LEU A 149 19.92 1.69 7.15
CA LEU A 149 19.94 0.27 7.46
C LEU A 149 21.38 -0.24 7.69
N GLU A 150 22.40 0.48 7.18
CA GLU A 150 23.80 0.05 7.32
C GLU A 150 24.38 0.44 8.69
N SER A 151 23.95 1.57 9.26
CA SER A 151 24.49 2.09 10.54
C SER A 151 23.92 1.39 11.76
N THR A 152 22.93 0.53 11.62
CA THR A 152 22.16 -0.04 12.72
C THR A 152 22.66 -1.43 13.12
N SER A 153 22.41 -1.79 14.38
CA SER A 153 22.53 -3.16 14.91
C SER A 153 21.79 -4.20 14.06
N PHE A 154 20.95 -3.79 13.12
CA PHE A 154 20.36 -4.61 12.05
C PHE A 154 21.45 -5.24 11.17
N SER A 155 22.61 -4.61 11.00
CA SER A 155 23.74 -5.21 10.30
C SER A 155 24.24 -6.49 10.99
N LYS A 156 24.05 -6.61 12.29
CA LYS A 156 24.38 -7.82 13.07
C LYS A 156 23.29 -8.90 12.89
N LEU A 157 22.03 -8.50 12.82
CA LEU A 157 20.90 -9.41 12.52
C LEU A 157 20.90 -9.85 11.05
N ALA A 158 21.41 -9.01 10.16
CA ALA A 158 21.57 -9.29 8.73
C ALA A 158 22.88 -10.04 8.40
N SER A 159 23.69 -10.39 9.40
CA SER A 159 24.94 -11.14 9.18
C SER A 159 24.76 -12.49 8.46
N PRO A 160 23.65 -13.26 8.66
CA PRO A 160 23.35 -14.40 7.82
C PRO A 160 23.07 -14.04 6.36
N LEU A 161 22.39 -12.91 6.13
CA LEU A 161 22.10 -12.37 4.78
C LEU A 161 23.38 -11.89 4.06
N ARG A 162 24.38 -11.35 4.78
CA ARG A 162 25.69 -11.01 4.20
C ARG A 162 26.46 -12.24 3.74
N ARG A 163 26.38 -13.35 4.46
CA ARG A 163 26.94 -14.65 4.00
C ARG A 163 26.26 -15.10 2.71
N TRP A 164 24.99 -14.80 2.56
CA TRP A 164 24.21 -15.09 1.35
C TRP A 164 24.67 -14.26 0.15
N GLN A 165 25.02 -13.00 0.36
CA GLN A 165 25.54 -12.11 -0.69
C GLN A 165 26.90 -12.59 -1.27
N GLY A 166 27.66 -13.39 -0.54
CA GLY A 166 28.90 -14.04 -1.01
C GLY A 166 28.69 -15.23 -1.95
N LEU A 167 27.45 -15.72 -2.09
CA LEU A 167 27.13 -16.83 -2.99
C LEU A 167 26.87 -16.30 -4.42
N SER A 168 27.18 -17.12 -5.44
CA SER A 168 26.82 -16.74 -6.81
C SER A 168 25.29 -16.59 -6.96
N PHE A 169 24.85 -15.73 -7.86
CA PHE A 169 23.43 -15.46 -8.13
C PHE A 169 22.61 -16.75 -8.34
N ARG A 170 23.19 -17.76 -9.04
CA ARG A 170 22.54 -19.07 -9.26
C ARG A 170 22.28 -19.83 -7.95
N HIS A 171 23.24 -19.81 -7.02
CA HIS A 171 23.06 -20.47 -5.71
C HIS A 171 22.07 -19.73 -4.83
N GLN A 172 22.07 -18.39 -4.86
CA GLN A 172 21.09 -17.58 -4.14
C GLN A 172 19.67 -17.85 -4.63
N SER A 173 19.46 -17.88 -5.96
CA SER A 173 18.16 -18.17 -6.56
C SER A 173 17.69 -19.59 -6.25
N LEU A 174 18.57 -20.57 -6.34
CA LEU A 174 18.25 -21.96 -6.02
C LEU A 174 17.85 -22.13 -4.55
N LEU A 175 18.61 -21.55 -3.64
CA LEU A 175 18.31 -21.61 -2.20
C LEU A 175 17.02 -20.84 -1.86
N ALA A 176 16.74 -19.70 -2.51
CA ALA A 176 15.50 -18.97 -2.33
C ALA A 176 14.28 -19.79 -2.81
N ILE A 177 14.41 -20.45 -3.97
CA ILE A 177 13.35 -21.34 -4.50
C ILE A 177 13.14 -22.53 -3.55
N LEU A 178 14.22 -23.18 -3.10
CA LEU A 178 14.12 -24.30 -2.17
C LEU A 178 13.55 -23.89 -0.82
N ALA A 179 13.94 -22.73 -0.28
CA ALA A 179 13.38 -22.19 0.96
C ALA A 179 11.88 -21.85 0.80
N MET A 180 11.49 -21.26 -0.35
CA MET A 180 10.10 -20.96 -0.65
C MET A 180 9.27 -22.23 -0.81
N LEU A 181 9.76 -23.23 -1.52
CA LEU A 181 9.09 -24.53 -1.66
C LEU A 181 8.98 -25.23 -0.31
N GLY A 182 10.05 -25.24 0.49
CA GLY A 182 10.05 -25.81 1.84
C GLY A 182 9.05 -25.09 2.76
N ALA A 183 8.95 -23.76 2.68
CA ALA A 183 7.98 -22.98 3.42
C ALA A 183 6.53 -23.29 2.97
N LEU A 184 6.29 -23.42 1.65
CA LEU A 184 4.98 -23.79 1.12
C LEU A 184 4.56 -25.22 1.55
N ILE A 185 5.48 -26.17 1.52
CA ILE A 185 5.24 -27.56 1.98
C ILE A 185 4.96 -27.57 3.49
N ALA A 186 5.76 -26.86 4.27
CA ALA A 186 5.56 -26.74 5.71
C ALA A 186 4.23 -26.08 6.06
N LEU A 187 3.85 -25.01 5.32
CA LEU A 187 2.59 -24.32 5.48
C LEU A 187 1.40 -25.22 5.12
N SER A 188 1.53 -25.99 4.04
CA SER A 188 0.52 -26.96 3.62
C SER A 188 0.37 -28.12 4.61
N ALA A 189 1.48 -28.66 5.14
CA ALA A 189 1.46 -29.69 6.17
C ALA A 189 0.85 -29.17 7.48
N LEU A 190 1.19 -27.92 7.86
CA LEU A 190 0.68 -27.29 9.07
C LEU A 190 -0.80 -26.90 8.94
N SER A 191 -1.27 -26.57 7.73
CA SER A 191 -2.69 -26.30 7.46
C SER A 191 -3.58 -27.52 7.65
N ASN A 192 -3.03 -28.71 7.41
CA ASN A 192 -3.74 -29.97 7.65
C ASN A 192 -3.78 -30.39 9.14
N ILE A 193 -2.88 -29.84 9.96
CA ILE A 193 -2.78 -30.12 11.40
C ILE A 193 -3.58 -29.08 12.22
N LEU A 194 -3.63 -27.83 11.74
CA LEU A 194 -4.38 -26.75 12.37
C LEU A 194 -5.70 -26.60 11.61
N GLU A 195 -6.81 -26.84 12.26
CA GLU A 195 -8.15 -26.61 11.70
C GLU A 195 -8.39 -25.15 11.27
N THR A 196 -7.45 -24.24 11.54
CA THR A 196 -7.50 -22.83 11.21
C THR A 196 -6.20 -22.30 10.63
N THR A 197 -6.01 -22.48 9.32
CA THR A 197 -4.92 -21.82 8.54
C THR A 197 -4.90 -20.29 8.77
N ASN A 198 -6.06 -19.69 9.01
CA ASN A 198 -6.19 -18.27 9.28
C ASN A 198 -5.49 -17.82 10.54
N ASP A 199 -5.51 -18.59 11.62
CA ASP A 199 -4.93 -18.16 12.91
C ASP A 199 -3.39 -18.16 12.88
N LEU A 200 -2.79 -19.12 12.16
CA LEU A 200 -1.34 -19.11 11.97
C LEU A 200 -0.90 -17.92 11.11
N VAL A 201 -1.60 -17.65 10.01
CA VAL A 201 -1.30 -16.50 9.14
C VAL A 201 -1.42 -15.20 9.92
N LEU A 202 -2.47 -15.05 10.74
CA LEU A 202 -2.66 -13.90 11.60
C LEU A 202 -1.57 -13.76 12.66
N PHE A 203 -1.13 -14.85 13.26
CA PHE A 203 -0.04 -14.83 14.23
C PHE A 203 1.28 -14.38 13.60
N ILE A 204 1.64 -14.95 12.43
CA ILE A 204 2.86 -14.54 11.69
C ILE A 204 2.75 -13.07 11.28
N TRP A 205 1.57 -12.64 10.82
CA TRP A 205 1.31 -11.26 10.45
C TRP A 205 1.43 -10.31 11.65
N ALA A 206 0.93 -10.69 12.82
CA ALA A 206 1.07 -9.91 14.03
C ALA A 206 2.54 -9.76 14.45
N LEU A 207 3.33 -10.84 14.38
CA LEU A 207 4.78 -10.78 14.65
C LEU A 207 5.50 -9.86 13.66
N TYR A 208 5.14 -9.93 12.38
CA TYR A 208 5.69 -9.04 11.35
C TYR A 208 5.35 -7.57 11.62
N CYS A 209 4.09 -7.26 11.96
CA CYS A 209 3.69 -5.90 12.34
C CYS A 209 4.47 -5.40 13.56
N ILE A 210 4.61 -6.22 14.61
CA ILE A 210 5.38 -5.86 15.81
C ILE A 210 6.84 -5.56 15.45
N ALA A 211 7.45 -6.39 14.61
CA ALA A 211 8.83 -6.17 14.16
C ALA A 211 8.98 -4.85 13.39
N LEU A 212 8.04 -4.53 12.49
CA LEU A 212 8.04 -3.27 11.74
C LEU A 212 7.85 -2.06 12.64
N PHE A 213 6.89 -2.10 13.58
CA PHE A 213 6.66 -0.99 14.51
C PHE A 213 7.87 -0.76 15.40
N THR A 214 8.43 -1.83 15.95
CA THR A 214 9.64 -1.77 16.78
C THR A 214 10.81 -1.18 16.00
N GLY A 215 11.02 -1.65 14.76
CA GLY A 215 12.04 -1.09 13.86
C GLY A 215 11.81 0.40 13.60
N THR A 216 10.58 0.81 13.32
CA THR A 216 10.23 2.21 13.03
C THR A 216 10.51 3.13 14.22
N VAL A 217 10.32 2.65 15.45
CA VAL A 217 10.52 3.41 16.68
C VAL A 217 11.99 3.42 17.14
N LEU A 218 12.67 2.27 17.06
CA LEU A 218 14.00 2.07 17.63
C LEU A 218 15.14 2.38 16.67
N LEU A 219 14.90 2.39 15.35
CA LEU A 219 15.96 2.69 14.39
C LEU A 219 16.38 4.17 14.50
N PRO A 220 17.70 4.47 14.58
CA PRO A 220 18.16 5.82 14.62
C PRO A 220 17.81 6.56 13.35
N LYS A 221 17.33 7.79 13.51
CA LYS A 221 17.05 8.68 12.39
C LYS A 221 18.39 9.22 11.89
N THR A 222 18.83 8.80 10.73
CA THR A 222 20.04 9.30 10.13
C THR A 222 19.76 10.45 9.17
N THR A 223 20.66 11.37 9.18
CA THR A 223 21.07 12.49 8.32
C THR A 223 20.11 13.09 7.28
N PRO A 224 20.40 14.37 6.91
CA PRO A 224 19.47 15.26 6.23
C PRO A 224 19.04 14.68 4.90
N GLU A 225 17.74 14.48 4.79
CA GLU A 225 17.10 14.05 3.57
C GLU A 225 17.28 15.09 2.46
N ARG A 226 17.75 14.62 1.34
CA ARG A 226 17.55 15.29 0.05
C ARG A 226 16.06 15.38 -0.22
N GLY A 227 15.65 16.39 -1.00
CA GLY A 227 14.24 16.68 -1.27
C GLY A 227 13.43 15.43 -1.58
N LEU A 228 12.23 15.36 -1.04
CA LEU A 228 11.31 14.22 -1.17
C LEU A 228 11.06 13.87 -2.63
N PHE A 229 10.92 14.89 -3.45
CA PHE A 229 10.72 14.86 -4.88
C PHE A 229 11.97 15.44 -5.55
N SER A 230 13.09 14.70 -5.51
CA SER A 230 14.30 15.06 -6.28
C SER A 230 13.96 15.13 -7.78
N PRO A 231 14.79 15.80 -8.61
CA PRO A 231 14.48 15.86 -10.04
C PRO A 231 14.21 14.48 -10.61
N ILE A 232 12.97 14.31 -11.09
CA ILE A 232 12.51 13.05 -11.69
C ILE A 232 12.97 13.03 -13.14
N PRO A 233 13.60 11.95 -13.65
CA PRO A 233 13.89 11.81 -15.06
C PRO A 233 12.61 11.96 -15.90
N GLY A 234 12.65 12.84 -16.93
CA GLY A 234 11.44 13.25 -17.65
C GLY A 234 10.57 12.10 -18.18
N PHE A 235 11.20 11.01 -18.67
CA PHE A 235 10.46 9.84 -19.17
C PHE A 235 9.71 9.09 -18.05
N LEU A 236 10.18 9.13 -16.78
CA LEU A 236 9.48 8.53 -15.64
C LEU A 236 8.28 9.35 -15.17
N LEU A 237 8.13 10.62 -15.60
CA LEU A 237 6.94 11.42 -15.34
C LEU A 237 5.67 10.83 -15.98
N LEU A 238 5.85 9.98 -17.00
CA LEU A 238 4.72 9.24 -17.57
C LEU A 238 4.02 8.35 -16.52
N MET A 239 4.75 7.82 -15.54
CA MET A 239 4.18 6.88 -14.55
C MET A 239 3.20 7.57 -13.60
N PRO A 240 3.53 8.69 -12.93
CA PRO A 240 2.54 9.46 -12.17
C PRO A 240 1.36 9.94 -13.02
N LEU A 241 1.58 10.32 -14.27
CA LEU A 241 0.50 10.69 -15.19
C LEU A 241 -0.46 9.51 -15.43
N LEU A 242 0.07 8.32 -15.70
CA LEU A 242 -0.75 7.11 -15.83
C LEU A 242 -1.46 6.74 -14.52
N THR A 243 -0.86 7.04 -13.39
CA THR A 243 -1.48 6.85 -12.07
C THR A 243 -2.67 7.81 -11.86
N ILE A 244 -2.53 9.07 -12.29
CA ILE A 244 -3.63 10.05 -12.31
C ILE A 244 -4.75 9.59 -13.25
N LEU A 245 -4.42 9.19 -14.48
CA LEU A 245 -5.41 8.70 -15.45
C LEU A 245 -6.13 7.45 -14.94
N ASN A 246 -5.42 6.54 -14.27
CA ASN A 246 -6.03 5.38 -13.63
C ASN A 246 -7.03 5.78 -12.54
N GLY A 247 -6.66 6.72 -11.66
CA GLY A 247 -7.57 7.21 -10.62
C GLY A 247 -8.75 8.01 -11.19
N ALA A 248 -8.57 8.75 -12.28
CA ALA A 248 -9.62 9.50 -12.95
C ALA A 248 -10.55 8.62 -13.81
N SER A 249 -10.17 7.38 -14.09
CA SER A 249 -10.89 6.51 -15.04
C SER A 249 -12.38 6.28 -14.73
N PRO A 250 -12.87 6.23 -13.47
CA PRO A 250 -14.30 6.14 -13.20
C PRO A 250 -15.09 7.33 -13.74
N TYR A 251 -14.52 8.53 -13.61
CA TYR A 251 -15.16 9.77 -14.07
C TYR A 251 -15.10 9.97 -15.58
N LEU A 252 -14.26 9.19 -16.26
CA LEU A 252 -14.13 9.19 -17.72
C LEU A 252 -14.93 8.04 -18.38
N GLY A 253 -15.69 7.28 -17.60
CA GLY A 253 -16.43 6.12 -18.10
C GLY A 253 -15.55 5.00 -18.63
N LEU A 254 -14.29 4.90 -18.18
CA LEU A 254 -13.35 3.88 -18.66
C LEU A 254 -13.42 2.61 -17.83
N LYS A 255 -13.34 2.71 -16.51
CA LYS A 255 -13.44 1.59 -15.57
C LYS A 255 -13.59 2.09 -14.14
N THR A 256 -14.25 1.33 -13.29
CA THR A 256 -14.37 1.56 -11.84
C THR A 256 -13.45 0.64 -11.07
N GLU A 257 -13.39 -0.63 -11.44
CA GLU A 257 -12.47 -1.58 -10.82
C GLU A 257 -11.00 -1.23 -11.05
N THR A 258 -10.17 -1.47 -10.05
CA THR A 258 -8.72 -1.20 -10.07
C THR A 258 -8.34 0.27 -10.28
N ALA A 259 -9.30 1.19 -10.17
CA ALA A 259 -9.13 2.63 -10.32
C ALA A 259 -8.91 3.36 -8.97
N PHE A 260 -8.45 2.67 -7.94
CA PHE A 260 -8.33 3.14 -6.54
C PHE A 260 -9.69 3.40 -5.87
N ALA A 261 -10.80 2.93 -6.47
CA ALA A 261 -12.16 3.10 -5.97
C ALA A 261 -12.62 1.95 -5.04
N MET A 262 -11.75 1.00 -4.74
CA MET A 262 -12.06 -0.15 -3.91
C MET A 262 -12.54 0.30 -2.52
N TYR A 263 -13.68 -0.22 -2.07
CA TYR A 263 -14.32 0.10 -0.79
C TYR A 263 -14.69 1.58 -0.61
N SER A 264 -14.90 2.30 -1.70
CA SER A 264 -15.30 3.72 -1.66
C SER A 264 -16.81 3.92 -1.79
N ASN A 265 -17.59 2.88 -2.13
CA ASN A 265 -19.00 3.01 -2.52
C ASN A 265 -19.23 3.92 -3.74
N LEU A 266 -18.18 4.27 -4.49
CA LEU A 266 -18.31 5.11 -5.68
C LEU A 266 -19.10 4.37 -6.77
N ARG A 267 -20.08 5.06 -7.33
CA ARG A 267 -20.83 4.64 -8.51
C ARG A 267 -20.76 5.74 -9.56
N THR A 268 -20.26 5.42 -10.73
CA THR A 268 -20.14 6.33 -11.87
C THR A 268 -20.72 5.75 -13.15
N GLU A 269 -21.22 4.51 -13.05
CA GLU A 269 -21.89 3.81 -14.14
C GLU A 269 -23.30 4.41 -14.39
N GLY A 270 -23.71 4.44 -15.64
CA GLY A 270 -25.01 4.99 -16.07
C GLY A 270 -25.08 6.50 -15.79
N GLU A 271 -24.93 7.36 -16.59
CA GLU A 271 -25.09 8.80 -16.66
C GLU A 271 -25.01 9.64 -15.35
N ARG A 272 -25.23 9.05 -14.15
CA ARG A 272 -25.22 9.73 -12.86
C ARG A 272 -24.21 9.12 -11.90
N SER A 273 -23.36 9.98 -11.37
CA SER A 273 -22.42 9.61 -10.31
C SER A 273 -23.03 9.94 -8.93
N ASN A 274 -22.77 9.08 -7.93
CA ASN A 274 -23.10 9.40 -6.54
C ASN A 274 -22.04 10.28 -5.86
N HIS A 275 -21.02 10.74 -6.60
CA HIS A 275 -19.93 11.57 -6.08
C HIS A 275 -20.39 13.02 -5.81
N LEU A 276 -20.05 13.56 -4.64
CA LEU A 276 -20.52 14.88 -4.19
C LEU A 276 -20.01 16.04 -5.04
N LEU A 277 -18.79 15.92 -5.60
CA LEU A 277 -18.14 16.98 -6.38
C LEU A 277 -18.21 16.74 -7.89
N VAL A 278 -18.46 15.51 -8.32
CA VAL A 278 -18.54 15.12 -9.74
C VAL A 278 -19.87 14.38 -9.95
N PRO A 279 -20.99 15.10 -9.99
CA PRO A 279 -22.31 14.48 -10.05
C PRO A 279 -22.62 13.82 -11.40
N GLN A 280 -21.83 14.13 -12.43
CA GLN A 280 -21.98 13.55 -13.77
C GLN A 280 -20.62 13.11 -14.31
N ALA A 281 -20.48 11.83 -14.64
CA ALA A 281 -19.27 11.31 -15.27
C ALA A 281 -19.21 11.73 -16.75
N VAL A 282 -18.01 12.04 -17.25
CA VAL A 282 -17.78 12.27 -18.67
C VAL A 282 -17.61 10.89 -19.33
N GLN A 283 -18.65 10.42 -19.99
CA GLN A 283 -18.61 9.13 -20.72
C GLN A 283 -17.84 9.32 -22.03
N LEU A 284 -16.57 8.91 -22.05
CA LEU A 284 -15.77 8.93 -23.29
C LEU A 284 -16.18 7.83 -24.27
N PHE A 285 -16.77 6.75 -23.77
CA PHE A 285 -17.25 5.58 -24.53
C PHE A 285 -18.56 5.09 -23.95
N ASP A 286 -19.41 4.49 -24.78
CA ASP A 286 -20.76 4.07 -24.40
C ASP A 286 -20.82 2.70 -23.70
N PHE A 287 -19.71 1.99 -23.58
CA PHE A 287 -19.71 0.60 -23.09
C PHE A 287 -20.12 0.43 -21.60
N GLN A 288 -20.14 1.52 -20.82
CA GLN A 288 -20.62 1.51 -19.44
C GLN A 288 -22.08 1.98 -19.27
N GLN A 289 -22.76 2.35 -20.35
CA GLN A 289 -24.12 2.91 -20.25
C GLN A 289 -25.20 1.86 -19.94
N ASN A 290 -25.02 0.62 -20.33
CA ASN A 290 -26.02 -0.45 -20.24
C ASN A 290 -25.48 -1.74 -19.60
N LEU A 291 -24.65 -1.60 -18.55
CA LEU A 291 -24.06 -2.76 -17.90
C LEU A 291 -25.04 -3.58 -17.06
N VAL A 292 -26.12 -2.97 -16.57
CA VAL A 292 -27.18 -3.63 -15.78
C VAL A 292 -28.53 -2.99 -16.09
N GLU A 293 -29.50 -3.77 -16.52
CA GLU A 293 -30.91 -3.42 -16.41
C GLU A 293 -31.39 -3.78 -15.00
N ILE A 294 -31.90 -2.81 -14.25
CA ILE A 294 -32.50 -2.99 -12.92
C ILE A 294 -34.02 -3.00 -13.08
#